data_9a44d04a87482afe2ab9912658bdeb30
#
_entry.id   9a44d04a87482afe2ab9912658bdeb30
#
_cell.length_a   1.000
_cell.length_b   1.000
_cell.length_c   1.000
_cell.angle_alpha   90.00
_cell.angle_beta   90.00
_cell.angle_gamma   90.00
#
_symmetry.space_group_name_H-M   'P 1'
#
loop_
_entity.id
_entity.type
_entity.pdbx_description
1 polymer ?
#
loop_
_entity_poly.entity_id
_entity_poly.type
_entity_poly.pdbx_seq_one_letter_code
_entity_poly.pdbx_strand_id
1 'polypeptide(L)'
;MNNIKEYNTTIFESIKHIDENGDEYWLARELMKVLEYNKWENFHRVIKRAIVSCESIGNDVDYCFPEVRKSIISGKGRKSEIIDYKLSRYACYLIVQNGNPNKEVIALGQTYFAIQTRKQELTEEYFKCLDEDSKRLVVRGQTVDKNKLLYKAAKDSGVKDYGKFTNYGYKGLYGGETAKDIAKRKGLNNNEEILDYMGSEELADNLFRIVQTESKLKNDKVNNEDDANDTHYEVGSVVRDTIKRLGGTMPEDLPTPEKSIEELRIDKLKELKNN
;
A
#
# COMPACT_ATOMS: atom_id res chain seq x y z
N MET A 1 7.46 7.09 24.62
CA MET A 1 7.00 6.19 23.52
C MET A 1 7.59 6.52 22.13
N ASN A 2 7.93 7.78 21.82
CA ASN A 2 8.49 8.15 20.49
C ASN A 2 9.92 7.59 20.23
N ASN A 3 10.79 7.50 21.23
CA ASN A 3 12.18 7.05 21.05
C ASN A 3 12.32 5.58 20.63
N ILE A 4 11.40 4.70 21.04
CA ILE A 4 11.44 3.26 20.71
C ILE A 4 11.14 3.04 19.23
N LYS A 5 10.19 3.80 18.66
CA LYS A 5 9.78 3.70 17.26
C LYS A 5 10.90 4.14 16.31
N GLU A 6 11.61 5.22 16.65
CA GLU A 6 12.73 5.73 15.86
C GLU A 6 13.94 4.79 15.89
N TYR A 7 14.32 4.30 17.06
CA TYR A 7 15.51 3.46 17.23
C TYR A 7 15.43 2.14 16.45
N ASN A 8 14.32 1.39 16.59
CA ASN A 8 14.19 0.10 15.94
C ASN A 8 14.01 0.21 14.40
N THR A 9 13.25 1.20 13.93
CA THR A 9 13.04 1.41 12.50
C THR A 9 14.33 1.83 11.79
N THR A 10 15.10 2.73 12.39
CA THR A 10 16.35 3.26 11.82
C THR A 10 17.41 2.16 11.70
N ILE A 11 17.62 1.32 12.73
CA ILE A 11 18.62 0.24 12.69
C ILE A 11 18.22 -0.84 11.70
N PHE A 12 16.95 -1.24 11.66
CA PHE A 12 16.45 -2.24 10.70
C PHE A 12 16.60 -1.76 9.27
N GLU A 13 16.20 -0.52 8.97
CA GLU A 13 16.34 0.04 7.62
C GLU A 13 17.81 0.27 7.21
N SER A 14 18.72 0.48 8.17
CA SER A 14 20.15 0.70 7.87
C SER A 14 20.88 -0.52 7.31
N ILE A 15 20.33 -1.73 7.51
CA ILE A 15 20.88 -2.99 6.97
C ILE A 15 20.09 -3.52 5.78
N LYS A 16 19.23 -2.69 5.20
CA LYS A 16 18.46 -3.00 3.99
C LYS A 16 19.37 -2.96 2.76
N HIS A 17 19.19 -3.94 1.90
CA HIS A 17 19.78 -4.01 0.56
C HIS A 17 18.69 -3.88 -0.50
N ILE A 18 19.08 -3.48 -1.70
CA ILE A 18 18.22 -3.41 -2.89
C ILE A 18 18.92 -4.22 -3.97
N ASP A 19 18.20 -5.12 -4.63
CA ASP A 19 18.73 -5.92 -5.72
C ASP A 19 18.68 -5.20 -7.08
N GLU A 20 19.09 -5.89 -8.15
CA GLU A 20 19.14 -5.36 -9.51
C GLU A 20 17.75 -5.02 -10.08
N ASN A 21 16.70 -5.63 -9.54
CA ASN A 21 15.31 -5.39 -9.92
C ASN A 21 14.67 -4.24 -9.13
N GLY A 22 15.35 -3.73 -8.10
CA GLY A 22 14.83 -2.71 -7.20
C GLY A 22 14.09 -3.29 -5.98
N ASP A 23 14.10 -4.61 -5.79
CA ASP A 23 13.45 -5.26 -4.65
C ASP A 23 14.32 -5.17 -3.40
N GLU A 24 13.68 -4.84 -2.26
CA GLU A 24 14.36 -4.75 -0.97
C GLU A 24 14.53 -6.11 -0.30
N TYR A 25 15.70 -6.34 0.29
CA TYR A 25 15.98 -7.55 1.05
C TYR A 25 16.93 -7.30 2.21
N TRP A 26 16.98 -8.23 3.16
CA TRP A 26 17.87 -8.25 4.32
C TRP A 26 18.68 -9.55 4.34
N LEU A 27 19.97 -9.45 4.68
CA LEU A 27 20.76 -10.64 4.90
C LEU A 27 20.54 -11.17 6.33
N ALA A 28 20.24 -12.47 6.45
CA ALA A 28 19.90 -13.05 7.74
C ALA A 28 21.04 -12.93 8.76
N ARG A 29 22.30 -12.98 8.33
CA ARG A 29 23.46 -12.79 9.23
C ARG A 29 23.64 -11.34 9.71
N GLU A 30 23.14 -10.36 8.97
CA GLU A 30 23.11 -8.96 9.42
C GLU A 30 21.96 -8.75 10.39
N LEU A 31 20.76 -9.25 10.05
CA LEU A 31 19.60 -9.22 10.92
C LEU A 31 19.86 -9.96 12.27
N MET A 32 20.59 -11.06 12.24
CA MET A 32 21.03 -11.79 13.44
C MET A 32 21.69 -10.87 14.46
N LYS A 33 22.58 -9.96 14.00
CA LYS A 33 23.30 -9.02 14.86
C LYS A 33 22.36 -7.96 15.44
N VAL A 34 21.48 -7.41 14.60
CA VAL A 34 20.47 -6.42 15.01
C VAL A 34 19.50 -7.00 16.04
N LEU A 35 19.14 -8.28 15.91
CA LEU A 35 18.30 -9.00 16.87
C LEU A 35 19.10 -9.61 18.04
N GLU A 36 20.36 -9.22 18.20
CA GLU A 36 21.25 -9.57 19.31
C GLU A 36 21.46 -11.09 19.50
N TYR A 37 21.45 -11.87 18.40
CA TYR A 37 21.81 -13.29 18.45
C TYR A 37 23.32 -13.45 18.26
N ASN A 38 23.98 -14.13 19.22
CA ASN A 38 25.43 -14.35 19.21
C ASN A 38 25.87 -15.61 18.47
N LYS A 39 24.95 -16.59 18.28
CA LYS A 39 25.21 -17.88 17.63
C LYS A 39 24.27 -18.12 16.46
N TRP A 40 24.83 -18.45 15.30
CA TRP A 40 24.05 -18.73 14.10
C TRP A 40 23.05 -19.86 14.31
N GLU A 41 23.42 -20.93 14.96
CA GLU A 41 22.57 -22.09 15.20
C GLU A 41 21.29 -21.72 15.97
N ASN A 42 21.40 -20.79 16.91
CA ASN A 42 20.27 -20.30 17.67
C ASN A 42 19.35 -19.44 16.80
N PHE A 43 19.93 -18.56 15.99
CA PHE A 43 19.19 -17.71 15.07
C PHE A 43 18.58 -18.51 13.94
N HIS A 44 19.31 -19.47 13.38
CA HIS A 44 18.81 -20.34 12.33
C HIS A 44 17.59 -21.18 12.78
N ARG A 45 17.50 -21.58 14.06
CA ARG A 45 16.28 -22.20 14.60
C ARG A 45 15.08 -21.28 14.58
N VAL A 46 15.29 -19.96 14.79
CA VAL A 46 14.23 -18.96 14.67
C VAL A 46 13.79 -18.82 13.22
N ILE A 47 14.75 -18.75 12.29
CA ILE A 47 14.45 -18.72 10.84
C ILE A 47 13.61 -19.95 10.44
N LYS A 48 13.99 -21.16 10.88
CA LYS A 48 13.22 -22.38 10.58
C LYS A 48 11.78 -22.30 11.09
N ARG A 49 11.53 -21.75 12.28
CA ARG A 49 10.17 -21.55 12.79
C ARG A 49 9.40 -20.53 11.95
N ALA A 50 10.06 -19.44 11.54
CA ALA A 50 9.45 -18.44 10.67
C ALA A 50 9.10 -19.01 9.29
N ILE A 51 9.95 -19.90 8.73
CA ILE A 51 9.68 -20.65 7.49
C ILE A 51 8.43 -21.52 7.65
N VAL A 52 8.32 -22.30 8.73
CA VAL A 52 7.13 -23.11 9.02
C VAL A 52 5.87 -22.23 9.12
N SER A 53 5.97 -21.06 9.79
CA SER A 53 4.84 -20.11 9.86
C SER A 53 4.45 -19.58 8.47
N CYS A 54 5.42 -19.33 7.59
CA CYS A 54 5.19 -18.88 6.21
C CYS A 54 4.50 -19.96 5.37
N GLU A 55 5.01 -21.19 5.43
CA GLU A 55 4.51 -22.35 4.70
C GLU A 55 3.09 -22.73 5.12
N SER A 56 2.82 -22.69 6.42
CA SER A 56 1.50 -23.11 7.00
C SER A 56 0.32 -22.29 6.50
N ILE A 57 0.54 -21.08 6.00
CA ILE A 57 -0.50 -20.19 5.43
C ILE A 57 -0.44 -20.12 3.90
N GLY A 58 0.36 -20.99 3.27
CA GLY A 58 0.47 -21.08 1.81
C GLY A 58 1.27 -19.98 1.12
N ASN A 59 2.08 -19.22 1.86
CA ASN A 59 2.98 -18.25 1.25
C ASN A 59 4.21 -18.93 0.62
N ASP A 60 4.73 -18.30 -0.44
CA ASP A 60 5.93 -18.78 -1.15
C ASP A 60 7.19 -18.60 -0.29
N VAL A 61 7.70 -19.73 0.21
CA VAL A 61 8.90 -19.77 1.06
C VAL A 61 10.16 -19.40 0.26
N ASP A 62 10.26 -19.83 -1.01
CA ASP A 62 11.42 -19.55 -1.84
C ASP A 62 11.53 -18.06 -2.20
N TYR A 63 10.39 -17.36 -2.30
CA TYR A 63 10.35 -15.91 -2.43
C TYR A 63 10.69 -15.20 -1.11
N CYS A 64 10.18 -15.68 0.02
CA CYS A 64 10.34 -15.00 1.31
C CYS A 64 11.71 -15.24 1.96
N PHE A 65 12.30 -16.43 1.79
CA PHE A 65 13.52 -16.90 2.45
C PHE A 65 14.53 -17.54 1.47
N PRO A 66 14.85 -16.96 0.31
CA PRO A 66 15.79 -17.57 -0.61
C PRO A 66 17.16 -17.82 0.04
N GLU A 67 17.59 -19.08 0.03
CA GLU A 67 18.91 -19.49 0.57
C GLU A 67 20.02 -19.00 -0.35
N VAL A 68 21.03 -18.39 0.23
CA VAL A 68 22.24 -17.98 -0.47
C VAL A 68 23.48 -18.54 0.23
N ARG A 69 24.51 -18.89 -0.56
CA ARG A 69 25.79 -19.39 -0.05
C ARG A 69 26.88 -18.36 -0.25
N LYS A 70 27.59 -18.08 0.82
CA LYS A 70 28.76 -17.21 0.77
C LYS A 70 30.03 -18.01 1.02
N SER A 71 31.03 -17.85 0.16
CA SER A 71 32.36 -18.39 0.37
C SER A 71 33.12 -17.52 1.35
N ILE A 72 33.60 -18.11 2.44
CA ILE A 72 34.49 -17.45 3.41
C ILE A 72 35.85 -18.15 3.43
N ILE A 73 36.91 -17.37 3.64
CA ILE A 73 38.25 -17.91 3.87
C ILE A 73 38.44 -18.02 5.38
N SER A 74 38.47 -19.23 5.89
CA SER A 74 38.80 -19.51 7.29
C SER A 74 40.28 -19.42 7.57
N GLY A 75 40.70 -19.26 8.85
CA GLY A 75 42.13 -19.24 9.25
C GLY A 75 42.87 -20.43 8.66
N LYS A 76 44.02 -20.19 8.05
CA LYS A 76 44.83 -21.10 7.22
C LYS A 76 44.46 -21.22 5.74
N GLY A 77 43.67 -20.23 5.18
CA GLY A 77 43.42 -20.18 3.73
C GLY A 77 42.39 -21.20 3.19
N ARG A 78 41.69 -21.93 4.07
CA ARG A 78 40.66 -22.90 3.65
C ARG A 78 39.38 -22.16 3.28
N LYS A 79 38.95 -22.35 2.03
CA LYS A 79 37.60 -21.89 1.61
C LYS A 79 36.53 -22.78 2.22
N SER A 80 35.55 -22.17 2.88
CA SER A 80 34.32 -22.84 3.36
C SER A 80 33.11 -22.07 2.91
N GLU A 81 32.01 -22.76 2.65
CA GLU A 81 30.73 -22.14 2.34
C GLU A 81 29.92 -22.02 3.61
N ILE A 82 29.28 -20.88 3.77
CA ILE A 82 28.31 -20.64 4.84
C ILE A 82 26.95 -20.34 4.24
N ILE A 83 25.91 -20.85 4.87
CA ILE A 83 24.52 -20.56 4.53
C ILE A 83 24.17 -19.17 5.07
N ASP A 84 23.49 -18.39 4.22
CA ASP A 84 22.81 -17.15 4.58
C ASP A 84 21.43 -17.15 3.86
N TYR A 85 20.57 -16.17 4.15
CA TYR A 85 19.30 -15.99 3.48
C TYR A 85 19.16 -14.53 3.04
N LYS A 86 18.60 -14.33 1.84
CA LYS A 86 18.03 -13.05 1.45
C LYS A 86 16.58 -13.02 1.95
N LEU A 87 16.30 -12.24 2.96
CA LEU A 87 14.99 -12.21 3.60
C LEU A 87 14.13 -11.10 3.02
N SER A 88 12.89 -11.38 2.65
CA SER A 88 11.91 -10.35 2.37
C SER A 88 11.56 -9.59 3.65
N ARG A 89 10.95 -8.40 3.55
CA ARG A 89 10.44 -7.65 4.72
C ARG A 89 9.48 -8.50 5.55
N TYR A 90 8.61 -9.23 4.90
CA TYR A 90 7.67 -10.15 5.56
C TYR A 90 8.38 -11.26 6.33
N ALA A 91 9.41 -11.87 5.74
CA ALA A 91 10.24 -12.86 6.42
C ALA A 91 10.91 -12.31 7.69
N CYS A 92 11.41 -11.07 7.64
CA CYS A 92 11.98 -10.39 8.81
C CYS A 92 10.93 -10.23 9.93
N TYR A 93 9.70 -9.90 9.58
CA TYR A 93 8.60 -9.79 10.55
C TYR A 93 8.28 -11.13 11.21
N LEU A 94 8.18 -12.21 10.42
CA LEU A 94 7.98 -13.57 10.95
C LEU A 94 9.14 -14.01 11.87
N ILE A 95 10.38 -13.64 11.54
CA ILE A 95 11.54 -13.94 12.40
C ILE A 95 11.41 -13.25 13.75
N VAL A 96 11.02 -11.97 13.79
CA VAL A 96 10.82 -11.24 15.05
C VAL A 96 9.68 -11.87 15.87
N GLN A 97 8.55 -12.23 15.23
CA GLN A 97 7.43 -12.87 15.91
C GLN A 97 7.79 -14.24 16.50
N ASN A 98 8.67 -14.99 15.84
CA ASN A 98 9.16 -16.30 16.30
C ASN A 98 10.43 -16.21 17.16
N GLY A 99 10.90 -14.98 17.44
CA GLY A 99 12.09 -14.70 18.25
C GLY A 99 11.93 -15.00 19.75
N ASN A 100 13.05 -14.99 20.48
CA ASN A 100 13.03 -15.19 21.92
C ASN A 100 12.63 -13.87 22.65
N PRO A 101 11.46 -13.80 23.30
CA PRO A 101 10.96 -12.59 23.95
C PRO A 101 11.81 -12.14 25.17
N ASN A 102 12.72 -12.98 25.69
CA ASN A 102 13.67 -12.58 26.72
C ASN A 102 14.73 -11.60 26.19
N LYS A 103 14.82 -11.40 24.88
CA LYS A 103 15.65 -10.36 24.28
C LYS A 103 14.82 -9.09 24.14
N GLU A 104 15.32 -7.98 24.68
CA GLU A 104 14.60 -6.71 24.69
C GLU A 104 14.20 -6.26 23.28
N VAL A 105 15.11 -6.35 22.31
CA VAL A 105 14.83 -5.99 20.90
C VAL A 105 13.70 -6.82 20.28
N ILE A 106 13.60 -8.10 20.63
CA ILE A 106 12.52 -8.98 20.18
C ILE A 106 11.21 -8.62 20.87
N ALA A 107 11.21 -8.45 22.20
CA ALA A 107 10.02 -8.05 22.95
C ALA A 107 9.45 -6.71 22.45
N LEU A 108 10.31 -5.72 22.18
CA LEU A 108 9.92 -4.44 21.60
C LEU A 108 9.30 -4.59 20.20
N GLY A 109 9.89 -5.43 19.35
CA GLY A 109 9.37 -5.72 18.03
C GLY A 109 7.99 -6.39 18.08
N GLN A 110 7.81 -7.40 18.93
CA GLN A 110 6.51 -8.07 19.13
C GLN A 110 5.45 -7.11 19.66
N THR A 111 5.82 -6.26 20.63
CA THR A 111 4.92 -5.22 21.17
C THR A 111 4.54 -4.20 20.08
N TYR A 112 5.50 -3.80 19.26
CA TYR A 112 5.22 -2.92 18.12
C TYR A 112 4.14 -3.53 17.17
N PHE A 113 4.28 -4.81 16.80
CA PHE A 113 3.30 -5.47 15.95
C PHE A 113 1.92 -5.53 16.60
N ALA A 114 1.83 -5.89 17.89
CA ALA A 114 0.57 -5.90 18.62
C ALA A 114 -0.12 -4.53 18.62
N ILE A 115 0.64 -3.45 18.86
CA ILE A 115 0.13 -2.08 18.83
C ILE A 115 -0.33 -1.68 17.41
N GLN A 116 0.43 -2.01 16.36
CA GLN A 116 0.04 -1.66 15.00
C GLN A 116 -1.20 -2.43 14.54
N THR A 117 -1.28 -3.73 14.86
CA THR A 117 -2.48 -4.54 14.59
C THR A 117 -3.71 -3.94 15.29
N ARG A 118 -3.61 -3.61 16.59
CA ARG A 118 -4.73 -3.00 17.30
C ARG A 118 -5.12 -1.62 16.74
N LYS A 119 -4.16 -0.82 16.33
CA LYS A 119 -4.46 0.44 15.64
C LYS A 119 -5.22 0.23 14.34
N GLN A 120 -4.81 -0.77 13.55
CA GLN A 120 -5.49 -1.12 12.30
C GLN A 120 -6.94 -1.55 12.57
N GLU A 121 -7.13 -2.47 13.52
CA GLU A 121 -8.46 -2.92 13.94
C GLU A 121 -9.36 -1.76 14.37
N LEU A 122 -8.86 -0.86 15.24
CA LEU A 122 -9.60 0.31 15.70
C LEU A 122 -9.94 1.27 14.56
N THR A 123 -9.05 1.43 13.58
CA THR A 123 -9.30 2.28 12.41
C THR A 123 -10.41 1.69 11.54
N GLU A 124 -10.41 0.36 11.35
CA GLU A 124 -11.44 -0.34 10.59
C GLU A 124 -12.79 -0.33 11.33
N GLU A 125 -12.79 -0.59 12.65
CA GLU A 125 -13.98 -0.49 13.50
C GLU A 125 -14.57 0.92 13.45
N TYR A 126 -13.73 1.95 13.59
CA TYR A 126 -14.16 3.34 13.51
C TYR A 126 -14.77 3.66 12.15
N PHE A 127 -14.12 3.25 11.04
CA PHE A 127 -14.65 3.51 9.71
C PHE A 127 -16.00 2.82 9.47
N LYS A 128 -16.19 1.60 9.99
CA LYS A 128 -17.47 0.87 9.90
C LYS A 128 -18.60 1.60 10.63
N CYS A 129 -18.31 2.26 11.76
CA CYS A 129 -19.29 2.98 12.56
C CYS A 129 -19.63 4.38 12.02
N LEU A 130 -18.86 4.90 11.05
CA LEU A 130 -19.15 6.20 10.43
C LEU A 130 -20.46 6.15 9.64
N ASP A 131 -21.22 7.24 9.67
CA ASP A 131 -22.29 7.51 8.71
C ASP A 131 -21.70 7.73 7.28
N GLU A 132 -22.58 7.71 6.30
CA GLU A 132 -22.16 7.83 4.88
C GLU A 132 -21.43 9.15 4.60
N ASP A 133 -21.90 10.26 5.12
CA ASP A 133 -21.28 11.58 4.92
C ASP A 133 -19.88 11.66 5.52
N SER A 134 -19.69 11.05 6.71
CA SER A 134 -18.38 10.94 7.34
C SER A 134 -17.43 10.01 6.57
N LYS A 135 -17.92 8.91 6.03
CA LYS A 135 -17.14 8.02 5.12
C LYS A 135 -16.71 8.77 3.88
N ARG A 136 -17.62 9.51 3.24
CA ARG A 136 -17.33 10.34 2.06
C ARG A 136 -16.20 11.33 2.33
N LEU A 137 -16.24 12.04 3.47
CA LEU A 137 -15.19 12.98 3.86
C LEU A 137 -13.82 12.31 4.00
N VAL A 138 -13.76 11.13 4.63
CA VAL A 138 -12.53 10.36 4.81
C VAL A 138 -11.97 9.91 3.46
N VAL A 139 -12.78 9.22 2.64
CA VAL A 139 -12.33 8.66 1.35
C VAL A 139 -11.96 9.78 0.37
N ARG A 140 -12.73 10.89 0.36
CA ARG A 140 -12.40 12.06 -0.48
C ARG A 140 -11.07 12.71 -0.10
N GLY A 141 -10.75 12.78 1.19
CA GLY A 141 -9.46 13.25 1.68
C GLY A 141 -8.31 12.39 1.17
N GLN A 142 -8.43 11.06 1.26
CA GLN A 142 -7.45 10.12 0.71
C GLN A 142 -7.31 10.26 -0.82
N THR A 143 -8.42 10.44 -1.52
CA THR A 143 -8.45 10.62 -2.99
C THR A 143 -7.66 11.85 -3.41
N VAL A 144 -7.78 12.97 -2.70
CA VAL A 144 -6.98 14.19 -2.99
C VAL A 144 -5.48 13.92 -2.92
N ASP A 145 -5.04 13.24 -1.87
CA ASP A 145 -3.61 12.96 -1.68
C ASP A 145 -3.07 11.96 -2.70
N LYS A 146 -3.85 10.95 -3.04
CA LYS A 146 -3.45 9.96 -4.05
C LYS A 146 -3.50 10.52 -5.47
N ASN A 147 -4.42 11.42 -5.79
CA ASN A 147 -4.42 12.15 -7.06
C ASN A 147 -3.15 12.98 -7.26
N LYS A 148 -2.64 13.62 -6.22
CA LYS A 148 -1.34 14.34 -6.30
C LYS A 148 -0.20 13.40 -6.72
N LEU A 149 -0.17 12.18 -6.17
CA LEU A 149 0.83 11.18 -6.52
C LEU A 149 0.64 10.64 -7.94
N LEU A 150 -0.61 10.38 -8.34
CA LEU A 150 -0.95 9.97 -9.70
C LEU A 150 -0.52 11.02 -10.72
N TYR A 151 -0.85 12.30 -10.51
CA TYR A 151 -0.45 13.36 -11.44
C TYR A 151 1.05 13.57 -11.49
N LYS A 152 1.78 13.34 -10.37
CA LYS A 152 3.25 13.33 -10.40
C LYS A 152 3.76 12.18 -11.27
N ALA A 153 3.26 10.95 -11.09
CA ALA A 153 3.64 9.81 -11.91
C ALA A 153 3.30 10.03 -13.40
N ALA A 154 2.11 10.57 -13.69
CA ALA A 154 1.71 10.94 -15.05
C ALA A 154 2.65 11.97 -15.69
N LYS A 155 3.07 12.99 -14.93
CA LYS A 155 4.07 13.97 -15.37
C LYS A 155 5.40 13.29 -15.68
N ASP A 156 5.86 12.42 -14.80
CA ASP A 156 7.12 11.69 -14.97
C ASP A 156 7.06 10.72 -16.17
N SER A 157 5.85 10.24 -16.52
CA SER A 157 5.56 9.46 -17.73
C SER A 157 5.35 10.31 -19.01
N GLY A 158 5.53 11.63 -18.96
CA GLY A 158 5.46 12.50 -20.14
C GLY A 158 4.06 13.02 -20.50
N VAL A 159 3.06 12.87 -19.65
CA VAL A 159 1.71 13.42 -19.85
C VAL A 159 1.74 14.94 -19.83
N LYS A 160 1.14 15.54 -20.84
CA LYS A 160 0.98 17.01 -21.02
C LYS A 160 -0.47 17.45 -20.86
N ASP A 161 -1.39 16.67 -21.40
CA ASP A 161 -2.85 16.92 -21.29
C ASP A 161 -3.45 16.07 -20.15
N TYR A 162 -3.46 16.66 -18.94
CA TYR A 162 -4.04 16.02 -17.76
C TYR A 162 -5.55 15.83 -17.85
N GLY A 163 -6.25 16.67 -18.62
CA GLY A 163 -7.67 16.53 -18.85
C GLY A 163 -7.98 15.27 -19.68
N LYS A 164 -7.21 15.04 -20.75
CA LYS A 164 -7.27 13.82 -21.55
C LYS A 164 -6.94 12.60 -20.68
N PHE A 165 -5.83 12.64 -19.95
CA PHE A 165 -5.41 11.56 -19.06
C PHE A 165 -6.48 11.17 -18.03
N THR A 166 -7.09 12.15 -17.37
CA THR A 166 -8.18 11.94 -16.41
C THR A 166 -9.40 11.31 -17.06
N ASN A 167 -9.77 11.77 -18.26
CA ASN A 167 -10.90 11.21 -19.01
C ASN A 167 -10.68 9.74 -19.41
N TYR A 168 -9.46 9.33 -19.74
CA TYR A 168 -9.16 7.94 -20.02
C TYR A 168 -9.44 7.04 -18.80
N GLY A 169 -9.04 7.47 -17.61
CA GLY A 169 -9.36 6.74 -16.38
C GLY A 169 -10.87 6.65 -16.11
N TYR A 170 -11.61 7.73 -16.31
CA TYR A 170 -13.07 7.69 -16.19
C TYR A 170 -13.70 6.78 -17.24
N LYS A 171 -13.32 6.88 -18.49
CA LYS A 171 -13.85 5.99 -19.54
C LYS A 171 -13.65 4.51 -19.21
N GLY A 172 -12.49 4.13 -18.66
CA GLY A 172 -12.24 2.76 -18.22
C GLY A 172 -13.21 2.33 -17.13
N LEU A 173 -13.34 3.13 -16.07
CA LEU A 173 -14.13 2.77 -14.89
C LEU A 173 -15.64 2.86 -15.14
N TYR A 174 -16.11 3.88 -15.90
CA TYR A 174 -17.52 4.16 -16.15
C TYR A 174 -18.02 3.68 -17.53
N GLY A 175 -17.37 2.68 -18.11
CA GLY A 175 -17.85 2.05 -19.34
C GLY A 175 -17.91 2.98 -20.57
N GLY A 176 -16.98 3.94 -20.64
CA GLY A 176 -16.85 4.89 -21.77
C GLY A 176 -17.26 6.32 -21.43
N GLU A 177 -17.88 6.60 -20.27
CA GLU A 177 -18.25 7.95 -19.87
C GLU A 177 -17.01 8.83 -19.63
N THR A 178 -17.07 10.06 -20.14
CA THR A 178 -16.09 11.12 -19.82
C THR A 178 -16.48 11.84 -18.53
N ALA A 179 -15.57 12.69 -18.02
CA ALA A 179 -15.89 13.59 -16.89
C ALA A 179 -17.15 14.42 -17.15
N LYS A 180 -17.35 14.89 -18.39
CA LYS A 180 -18.54 15.66 -18.77
C LYS A 180 -19.83 14.82 -18.76
N ASP A 181 -19.74 13.56 -19.18
CA ASP A 181 -20.90 12.65 -19.17
C ASP A 181 -21.31 12.32 -17.73
N ILE A 182 -20.34 12.06 -16.85
CA ILE A 182 -20.57 11.81 -15.42
C ILE A 182 -21.19 13.06 -14.76
N ALA A 183 -20.63 14.26 -15.01
CA ALA A 183 -21.18 15.50 -14.47
C ALA A 183 -22.62 15.72 -14.93
N LYS A 184 -22.91 15.50 -16.21
CA LYS A 184 -24.27 15.59 -16.78
C LYS A 184 -25.22 14.58 -16.13
N ARG A 185 -24.82 13.33 -15.99
CA ARG A 185 -25.62 12.28 -15.35
C ARG A 185 -25.96 12.63 -13.90
N LYS A 186 -24.98 13.20 -13.17
CA LYS A 186 -25.16 13.66 -11.77
C LYS A 186 -25.88 15.00 -11.66
N GLY A 187 -26.24 15.68 -12.76
CA GLY A 187 -26.91 16.98 -12.75
C GLY A 187 -26.04 18.15 -12.26
N LEU A 188 -24.72 18.04 -12.43
CA LEU A 188 -23.75 19.02 -11.92
C LEU A 188 -23.57 20.20 -12.87
N ASN A 189 -23.29 21.38 -12.29
CA ASN A 189 -22.91 22.59 -13.03
C ASN A 189 -21.40 22.59 -13.38
N ASN A 190 -20.99 23.47 -14.30
CA ASN A 190 -19.62 23.53 -14.81
C ASN A 190 -18.53 23.82 -13.78
N ASN A 191 -18.89 24.35 -12.60
CA ASN A 191 -17.96 24.72 -11.54
C ASN A 191 -17.91 23.68 -10.38
N GLU A 192 -18.65 22.59 -10.51
CA GLU A 192 -18.74 21.55 -9.49
C GLU A 192 -17.80 20.39 -9.79
N GLU A 193 -17.06 19.95 -8.77
CA GLU A 193 -16.16 18.82 -8.92
C GLU A 193 -16.90 17.49 -8.78
N ILE A 194 -16.78 16.62 -9.77
CA ILE A 194 -17.47 15.33 -9.85
C ILE A 194 -17.24 14.49 -8.59
N LEU A 195 -15.99 14.45 -8.10
CA LEU A 195 -15.63 13.67 -6.92
C LEU A 195 -16.32 14.16 -5.64
N ASP A 196 -16.76 15.40 -5.59
CA ASP A 196 -17.45 15.96 -4.43
C ASP A 196 -18.93 15.52 -4.33
N TYR A 197 -19.47 14.96 -5.43
CA TYR A 197 -20.83 14.43 -5.53
C TYR A 197 -20.84 12.90 -5.73
N MET A 198 -19.82 12.21 -5.20
CA MET A 198 -19.77 10.76 -5.16
C MET A 198 -20.04 10.23 -3.76
N GLY A 199 -20.73 9.09 -3.68
CA GLY A 199 -20.86 8.32 -2.43
C GLY A 199 -19.52 7.70 -2.01
N SER A 200 -19.45 7.18 -0.79
CA SER A 200 -18.21 6.58 -0.26
C SER A 200 -17.74 5.38 -1.09
N GLU A 201 -18.65 4.56 -1.61
CA GLU A 201 -18.37 3.41 -2.47
C GLU A 201 -17.78 3.87 -3.82
N GLU A 202 -18.45 4.80 -4.51
CA GLU A 202 -17.98 5.35 -5.78
C GLU A 202 -16.61 6.04 -5.63
N LEU A 203 -16.39 6.75 -4.51
CA LEU A 203 -15.09 7.33 -4.19
C LEU A 203 -14.01 6.27 -3.95
N ALA A 204 -14.36 5.14 -3.32
CA ALA A 204 -13.44 4.03 -3.09
C ALA A 204 -13.01 3.37 -4.40
N ASP A 205 -13.92 3.16 -5.34
CA ASP A 205 -13.62 2.63 -6.67
C ASP A 205 -12.66 3.54 -7.45
N ASN A 206 -12.92 4.86 -7.40
CA ASN A 206 -12.03 5.85 -7.98
C ASN A 206 -10.66 5.90 -7.29
N LEU A 207 -10.61 5.81 -5.96
CA LEU A 207 -9.39 5.77 -5.19
C LEU A 207 -8.54 4.54 -5.57
N PHE A 208 -9.17 3.38 -5.70
CA PHE A 208 -8.48 2.16 -6.11
C PHE A 208 -7.88 2.28 -7.50
N ARG A 209 -8.69 2.77 -8.49
CA ARG A 209 -8.19 3.08 -9.84
C ARG A 209 -6.97 4.02 -9.81
N ILE A 210 -7.04 5.11 -9.05
CA ILE A 210 -5.98 6.12 -8.92
C ILE A 210 -4.68 5.49 -8.40
N VAL A 211 -4.77 4.70 -7.32
CA VAL A 211 -3.61 4.05 -6.69
C VAL A 211 -2.99 3.00 -7.61
N GLN A 212 -3.81 2.17 -8.27
CA GLN A 212 -3.31 1.14 -9.19
C GLN A 212 -2.67 1.74 -10.44
N THR A 213 -3.25 2.82 -10.98
CA THR A 213 -2.65 3.52 -12.13
C THR A 213 -1.29 4.12 -11.78
N GLU A 214 -1.19 4.79 -10.63
CA GLU A 214 0.06 5.36 -10.16
C GLU A 214 1.16 4.30 -10.02
N SER A 215 0.82 3.16 -9.42
CA SER A 215 1.75 2.04 -9.26
C SER A 215 2.15 1.43 -10.61
N LYS A 216 1.19 1.20 -11.53
CA LYS A 216 1.46 0.61 -12.85
C LYS A 216 2.33 1.51 -13.70
N LEU A 217 2.07 2.84 -13.74
CA LEU A 217 2.90 3.80 -14.48
C LEU A 217 4.38 3.73 -14.05
N LYS A 218 4.64 3.57 -12.75
CA LYS A 218 5.99 3.47 -12.22
C LYS A 218 6.65 2.12 -12.49
N ASN A 219 5.92 1.01 -12.25
CA ASN A 219 6.45 -0.34 -12.38
C ASN A 219 6.79 -0.66 -13.84
N ASP A 220 5.91 -0.29 -14.77
CA ASP A 220 6.10 -0.52 -16.20
C ASP A 220 7.02 0.52 -16.85
N LYS A 221 7.50 1.52 -16.07
CA LYS A 221 8.38 2.60 -16.53
C LYS A 221 7.83 3.32 -17.77
N VAL A 222 6.52 3.58 -17.76
CA VAL A 222 5.83 4.26 -18.86
C VAL A 222 6.46 5.63 -19.09
N ASN A 223 6.77 5.99 -20.34
CA ASN A 223 7.55 7.18 -20.67
C ASN A 223 6.98 8.05 -21.81
N ASN A 224 5.73 7.81 -22.19
CA ASN A 224 5.02 8.65 -23.17
C ASN A 224 3.54 8.80 -22.79
N GLU A 225 2.92 9.87 -23.31
CA GLU A 225 1.56 10.28 -22.97
C GLU A 225 0.50 9.28 -23.42
N ASP A 226 0.65 8.68 -24.61
CA ASP A 226 -0.37 7.78 -25.15
C ASP A 226 -0.39 6.47 -24.34
N ASP A 227 0.77 5.86 -24.05
CA ASP A 227 0.83 4.67 -23.20
C ASP A 227 0.34 4.98 -21.76
N ALA A 228 0.59 6.20 -21.24
CA ALA A 228 0.08 6.59 -19.94
C ALA A 228 -1.44 6.70 -19.92
N ASN A 229 -2.04 7.25 -20.97
CA ASN A 229 -3.48 7.32 -21.15
C ASN A 229 -4.09 5.92 -21.24
N ASP A 230 -3.50 5.05 -22.08
CA ASP A 230 -3.98 3.68 -22.27
C ASP A 230 -3.85 2.86 -20.98
N THR A 231 -2.75 3.02 -20.23
CA THR A 231 -2.58 2.43 -18.89
C THR A 231 -3.69 2.87 -17.93
N HIS A 232 -4.06 4.16 -17.94
CA HIS A 232 -5.12 4.67 -17.05
C HIS A 232 -6.49 4.12 -17.43
N TYR A 233 -6.76 3.98 -18.73
CA TYR A 233 -7.97 3.34 -19.24
C TYR A 233 -8.04 1.86 -18.86
N GLU A 234 -6.94 1.12 -19.12
CA GLU A 234 -6.85 -0.32 -18.81
C GLU A 234 -7.08 -0.60 -17.33
N VAL A 235 -6.41 0.15 -16.44
CA VAL A 235 -6.62 0.00 -14.99
C VAL A 235 -8.08 0.29 -14.62
N GLY A 236 -8.67 1.35 -15.15
CA GLY A 236 -10.09 1.65 -14.93
C GLY A 236 -11.01 0.51 -15.36
N SER A 237 -10.75 -0.07 -16.54
CA SER A 237 -11.50 -1.21 -17.07
C SER A 237 -11.37 -2.47 -16.22
N VAL A 238 -10.16 -2.77 -15.73
CA VAL A 238 -9.91 -3.91 -14.82
C VAL A 238 -10.64 -3.74 -13.49
N VAL A 239 -10.66 -2.53 -12.93
CA VAL A 239 -11.42 -2.24 -11.69
C VAL A 239 -12.90 -2.47 -11.95
N ARG A 240 -13.46 -1.94 -13.05
CA ARG A 240 -14.84 -2.15 -13.46
C ARG A 240 -15.19 -3.63 -13.60
N ASP A 241 -14.36 -4.40 -14.30
CA ASP A 241 -14.57 -5.84 -14.48
C ASP A 241 -14.53 -6.60 -13.14
N THR A 242 -13.71 -6.13 -12.21
CA THR A 242 -13.63 -6.71 -10.86
C THR A 242 -14.92 -6.47 -10.09
N ILE A 243 -15.45 -5.23 -10.08
CA ILE A 243 -16.73 -4.89 -9.46
C ILE A 243 -17.83 -5.80 -10.01
N LYS A 244 -17.91 -5.91 -11.35
CA LYS A 244 -18.90 -6.75 -12.02
C LYS A 244 -18.79 -8.23 -11.62
N ARG A 245 -17.58 -8.79 -11.56
CA ARG A 245 -17.37 -10.21 -11.17
C ARG A 245 -17.74 -10.48 -9.71
N LEU A 246 -17.57 -9.49 -8.84
CA LEU A 246 -17.97 -9.57 -7.44
C LEU A 246 -19.47 -9.34 -7.20
N GLY A 247 -20.23 -8.98 -8.25
CA GLY A 247 -21.65 -8.67 -8.15
C GLY A 247 -21.94 -7.32 -7.51
N GLY A 248 -20.96 -6.41 -7.48
CA GLY A 248 -21.11 -5.04 -6.99
C GLY A 248 -21.94 -4.16 -7.92
N THR A 249 -22.40 -3.03 -7.40
CA THR A 249 -23.11 -2.00 -8.18
C THR A 249 -22.11 -1.25 -9.06
N MET A 250 -22.46 -1.02 -10.32
CA MET A 250 -21.59 -0.24 -11.20
C MET A 250 -21.51 1.22 -10.75
N PRO A 251 -20.35 1.89 -10.91
CA PRO A 251 -20.18 3.27 -10.46
C PRO A 251 -21.24 4.25 -11.02
N GLU A 252 -21.69 4.03 -12.24
CA GLU A 252 -22.74 4.86 -12.87
C GLU A 252 -24.13 4.64 -12.29
N ASP A 253 -24.37 3.51 -11.64
CA ASP A 253 -25.66 3.14 -11.03
C ASP A 253 -25.74 3.51 -9.54
N LEU A 254 -24.64 3.97 -8.95
CA LEU A 254 -24.59 4.41 -7.56
C LEU A 254 -25.31 5.76 -7.39
N PRO A 255 -25.99 5.98 -6.25
CA PRO A 255 -26.74 7.20 -6.00
C PRO A 255 -25.83 8.44 -5.93
N THR A 256 -26.32 9.55 -6.45
CA THR A 256 -25.66 10.85 -6.28
C THR A 256 -26.10 11.47 -4.94
N PRO A 257 -25.14 11.78 -4.02
CA PRO A 257 -25.48 12.45 -2.77
C PRO A 257 -26.06 13.84 -2.98
N GLU A 258 -26.97 14.25 -2.08
CA GLU A 258 -27.62 15.56 -2.15
C GLU A 258 -26.66 16.71 -1.82
N LYS A 259 -25.75 16.49 -0.86
CA LYS A 259 -24.75 17.49 -0.42
C LYS A 259 -23.39 17.20 -1.03
N SER A 260 -22.72 18.26 -1.46
CA SER A 260 -21.31 18.19 -1.85
C SER A 260 -20.39 17.97 -0.63
N ILE A 261 -19.18 17.56 -0.88
CA ILE A 261 -18.13 17.43 0.16
C ILE A 261 -17.83 18.78 0.83
N GLU A 262 -17.89 19.88 0.08
CA GLU A 262 -17.64 21.22 0.62
C GLU A 262 -18.75 21.64 1.59
N GLU A 263 -20.01 21.40 1.26
CA GLU A 263 -21.14 21.65 2.16
C GLU A 263 -21.01 20.81 3.45
N LEU A 264 -20.62 19.54 3.35
CA LEU A 264 -20.38 18.69 4.51
C LEU A 264 -19.25 19.21 5.42
N ARG A 265 -18.18 19.75 4.83
CA ARG A 265 -17.08 20.38 5.57
C ARG A 265 -17.55 21.60 6.33
N ILE A 266 -18.34 22.45 5.68
CA ILE A 266 -18.91 23.65 6.29
C ILE A 266 -19.84 23.28 7.46
N ASP A 267 -20.70 22.29 7.28
CA ASP A 267 -21.62 21.83 8.32
C ASP A 267 -20.86 21.28 9.53
N LYS A 268 -19.84 20.44 9.33
CA LYS A 268 -18.98 19.96 10.42
C LYS A 268 -18.23 21.08 11.15
N LEU A 269 -17.77 22.09 10.43
CA LEU A 269 -17.10 23.24 11.06
C LEU A 269 -18.06 24.07 11.93
N LYS A 270 -19.33 24.16 11.54
CA LYS A 270 -20.37 24.82 12.35
C LYS A 270 -20.69 24.03 13.62
N GLU A 271 -20.81 22.70 13.52
CA GLU A 271 -21.02 21.81 14.67
C GLU A 271 -19.89 21.94 15.70
N LEU A 272 -18.63 21.94 15.24
CA LEU A 272 -17.45 22.08 16.10
C LEU A 272 -17.34 23.45 16.80
N LYS A 273 -17.96 24.52 16.26
CA LYS A 273 -17.97 25.84 16.85
C LYS A 273 -19.10 26.01 17.87
N ASN A 274 -20.12 25.16 17.81
CA ASN A 274 -21.28 25.23 18.69
C ASN A 274 -21.20 24.29 19.92
N ASN A 275 -20.15 23.43 19.94
CA ASN A 275 -19.76 22.58 21.07
C ASN A 275 -18.54 23.16 21.80
#